data_7da5f110077de9ddc3c8f83ceea078c8
#
_entry.id   7da5f110077de9ddc3c8f83ceea078c8
#
_cell.length_a   1.000
_cell.length_b   1.000
_cell.length_c   1.000
_cell.angle_alpha   90.00
_cell.angle_beta   90.00
_cell.angle_gamma   90.00
#
_symmetry.space_group_name_H-M   'P 1'
#
loop_
_entity.id
_entity.type
_entity.pdbx_description
1 polymer ?
#
loop_
_entity_poly.entity_id
_entity_poly.type
_entity_poly.pdbx_seq_one_letter_code
_entity_poly.pdbx_strand_id
1 'polypeptide(L)'
;ISIAPAVGFDAYLSGMRMIRIVPKSPRQYDTQYKVAIDAAKLTGRQHKGIAEFRFATPKLRFTYNDSWLQQNDEMTGYVLIGEIVSSDYAEGSYMERNLKISGAAGTDVKWTHSEDGLTHQYTVGNIVPRGDEGYTLTLDFNYDEKQTLQVEVPRKDEYAVIDHSVNPDPLAIVVTFSEPIRQNQDLKNLIRFDTKFRTSVDKNRLYIYPEARPTGAHSVTIGRDVVSKNGQKLKESYSFTITLPSRTPSIRFTGKGSILPSSNDMSLLFEAVNYQKARVRVRKIFANNLLQFFQQNYYDDQYYSSMDYVSRVVRDTTIDLGGKAST
;
A
#
# COMPACT_ATOMS: atom_id res chain seq x y z
N ILE A 1 3.72 -30.58 25.76
CA ILE A 1 3.79 -30.07 24.38
C ILE A 1 5.26 -29.86 24.06
N SER A 2 5.68 -30.33 22.89
CA SER A 2 7.01 -30.05 22.31
C SER A 2 6.88 -29.56 20.88
N ILE A 3 7.80 -28.69 20.47
CA ILE A 3 7.86 -28.15 19.11
C ILE A 3 9.28 -28.37 18.59
N ALA A 4 9.42 -28.86 17.39
CA ALA A 4 10.71 -29.07 16.71
C ALA A 4 10.65 -28.46 15.29
N PRO A 5 11.61 -27.61 14.87
CA PRO A 5 12.70 -27.03 15.66
C PRO A 5 12.24 -26.35 16.94
N ALA A 6 13.12 -26.26 17.95
CA ALA A 6 12.77 -25.74 19.26
C ALA A 6 12.38 -24.26 19.19
N VAL A 7 11.22 -23.92 19.71
CA VAL A 7 10.71 -22.55 19.85
C VAL A 7 10.20 -22.40 21.27
N GLY A 8 10.57 -21.30 21.95
CA GLY A 8 9.94 -20.93 23.21
C GLY A 8 8.48 -20.56 23.00
N PHE A 9 7.59 -21.10 23.82
CA PHE A 9 6.15 -20.82 23.71
C PHE A 9 5.47 -20.83 25.06
N ASP A 10 4.33 -20.15 25.14
CA ASP A 10 3.34 -20.31 26.19
C ASP A 10 2.16 -21.11 25.63
N ALA A 11 1.58 -21.97 26.46
CA ALA A 11 0.42 -22.77 26.08
C ALA A 11 -0.65 -22.68 27.16
N TYR A 12 -1.88 -22.43 26.77
CA TYR A 12 -3.01 -22.34 27.68
C TYR A 12 -4.30 -22.89 27.04
N LEU A 13 -5.21 -23.35 27.89
CA LEU A 13 -6.52 -23.80 27.44
C LEU A 13 -7.38 -22.59 27.09
N SER A 14 -7.89 -22.58 25.87
CA SER A 14 -8.88 -21.61 25.39
C SER A 14 -10.23 -22.34 25.25
N GLY A 15 -11.04 -22.31 26.32
CA GLY A 15 -12.25 -23.10 26.39
C GLY A 15 -11.99 -24.59 26.69
N MET A 16 -13.02 -25.42 26.55
CA MET A 16 -12.95 -26.85 26.97
C MET A 16 -12.27 -27.79 25.97
N ARG A 17 -11.99 -27.35 24.75
CA ARG A 17 -11.51 -28.20 23.64
C ARG A 17 -10.37 -27.61 22.81
N MET A 18 -9.85 -26.47 23.21
CA MET A 18 -8.84 -25.78 22.42
C MET A 18 -7.61 -25.49 23.28
N ILE A 19 -6.44 -25.85 22.75
CA ILE A 19 -5.15 -25.44 23.29
C ILE A 19 -4.62 -24.33 22.39
N ARG A 20 -4.32 -23.18 22.96
CA ARG A 20 -3.68 -22.07 22.26
C ARG A 20 -2.19 -22.08 22.59
N ILE A 21 -1.35 -22.13 21.57
CA ILE A 21 0.11 -22.10 21.68
C ILE A 21 0.56 -20.77 21.10
N VAL A 22 1.25 -19.96 21.90
CA VAL A 22 1.76 -18.66 21.50
C VAL A 22 3.27 -18.67 21.56
N PRO A 23 3.96 -18.54 20.42
CA PRO A 23 5.42 -18.42 20.40
C PRO A 23 5.88 -17.16 21.12
N LYS A 24 7.00 -17.23 21.85
CA LYS A 24 7.62 -16.08 22.54
C LYS A 24 8.51 -15.24 21.64
N SER A 25 8.87 -15.76 20.48
CA SER A 25 9.69 -15.09 19.48
C SER A 25 9.15 -15.40 18.08
N PRO A 26 9.44 -14.57 17.08
CA PRO A 26 9.13 -14.84 15.68
C PRO A 26 9.69 -16.22 15.28
N ARG A 27 8.92 -16.96 14.48
CA ARG A 27 9.32 -18.26 13.95
C ARG A 27 10.27 -18.06 12.77
N GLN A 28 11.13 -19.04 12.53
CA GLN A 28 11.95 -19.05 11.31
C GLN A 28 11.04 -19.23 10.08
N TYR A 29 11.36 -18.54 9.00
CA TYR A 29 10.67 -18.68 7.72
C TYR A 29 11.07 -19.96 7.01
N ASP A 30 10.28 -20.39 6.04
CA ASP A 30 10.53 -21.58 5.20
C ASP A 30 10.93 -22.82 6.03
N THR A 31 10.28 -22.95 7.18
CA THR A 31 10.65 -23.97 8.17
C THR A 31 9.47 -24.87 8.47
N GLN A 32 9.70 -26.17 8.38
CA GLN A 32 8.71 -27.17 8.78
C GLN A 32 8.81 -27.43 10.28
N TYR A 33 7.71 -27.19 10.99
CA TYR A 33 7.57 -27.46 12.41
C TYR A 33 6.77 -28.70 12.66
N LYS A 34 7.23 -29.51 13.64
CA LYS A 34 6.50 -30.65 14.18
C LYS A 34 6.08 -30.33 15.62
N VAL A 35 4.79 -30.43 15.90
CA VAL A 35 4.25 -30.27 17.25
C VAL A 35 3.77 -31.60 17.75
N ALA A 36 4.20 -31.99 18.96
CA ALA A 36 3.75 -33.19 19.63
C ALA A 36 3.11 -32.83 20.97
N ILE A 37 1.93 -33.36 21.21
CA ILE A 37 1.11 -33.11 22.41
C ILE A 37 0.89 -34.47 23.12
N ASP A 38 1.47 -34.61 24.29
CA ASP A 38 1.21 -35.75 25.19
C ASP A 38 -0.06 -35.41 26.01
N ALA A 39 -1.18 -35.98 25.61
CA ALA A 39 -2.45 -35.75 26.25
C ALA A 39 -2.49 -36.27 27.70
N ALA A 40 -1.77 -37.35 28.03
CA ALA A 40 -1.71 -37.89 29.39
C ALA A 40 -1.03 -36.91 30.35
N LYS A 41 0.08 -36.32 29.94
CA LYS A 41 0.80 -35.29 30.73
C LYS A 41 -0.03 -34.00 30.90
N LEU A 42 -0.85 -33.70 29.93
CA LEU A 42 -1.63 -32.45 29.92
C LEU A 42 -2.89 -32.53 30.79
N THR A 43 -3.52 -33.71 30.84
CA THR A 43 -4.82 -33.89 31.51
C THR A 43 -4.72 -34.67 32.83
N GLY A 44 -3.57 -35.27 33.13
CA GLY A 44 -3.41 -36.15 34.29
C GLY A 44 -4.19 -37.45 34.18
N ARG A 45 -4.80 -37.73 33.03
CA ARG A 45 -5.58 -38.96 32.78
C ARG A 45 -4.79 -39.96 31.93
N GLN A 46 -5.05 -41.22 32.10
CA GLN A 46 -4.43 -42.27 31.25
C GLN A 46 -5.01 -42.18 29.82
N HIS A 47 -4.31 -41.48 28.95
CA HIS A 47 -4.54 -41.49 27.52
C HIS A 47 -3.37 -42.20 26.82
N LYS A 48 -3.66 -43.12 25.92
CA LYS A 48 -2.62 -43.74 25.09
C LYS A 48 -2.39 -42.90 23.83
N GLY A 49 -1.15 -42.48 23.64
CA GLY A 49 -0.69 -41.83 22.40
C GLY A 49 -0.32 -40.36 22.54
N ILE A 50 0.52 -39.94 21.62
CA ILE A 50 0.96 -38.56 21.40
C ILE A 50 0.26 -38.07 20.14
N ALA A 51 -0.45 -36.98 20.23
CA ALA A 51 -1.00 -36.28 19.05
C ALA A 51 0.12 -35.48 18.38
N GLU A 52 0.39 -35.80 17.14
CA GLU A 52 1.40 -35.07 16.34
C GLU A 52 0.77 -34.39 15.13
N PHE A 53 1.21 -33.19 14.85
CA PHE A 53 0.90 -32.50 13.60
C PHE A 53 2.10 -31.69 13.11
N ARG A 54 2.08 -31.38 11.83
CA ARG A 54 3.14 -30.58 11.18
C ARG A 54 2.52 -29.39 10.50
N PHE A 55 3.25 -28.29 10.49
CA PHE A 55 2.96 -27.12 9.69
C PHE A 55 4.26 -26.53 9.18
N ALA A 56 4.20 -25.76 8.11
CA ALA A 56 5.34 -25.02 7.60
C ALA A 56 5.04 -23.53 7.68
N THR A 57 6.05 -22.76 8.05
CA THR A 57 6.01 -21.29 7.86
C THR A 57 6.28 -20.97 6.41
N PRO A 58 5.57 -19.99 5.83
CA PRO A 58 5.81 -19.59 4.46
C PRO A 58 7.21 -18.99 4.30
N LYS A 59 7.72 -19.02 3.07
CA LYS A 59 8.92 -18.28 2.68
C LYS A 59 8.63 -16.77 2.75
N LEU A 60 9.58 -16.02 3.30
CA LEU A 60 9.49 -14.57 3.33
C LEU A 60 9.63 -14.01 1.91
N ARG A 61 8.69 -13.18 1.48
CA ARG A 61 8.70 -12.51 0.19
C ARG A 61 8.70 -11.01 0.40
N PHE A 62 9.27 -10.29 -0.56
CA PHE A 62 9.36 -8.85 -0.51
C PHE A 62 8.72 -8.24 -1.75
N THR A 63 7.94 -7.18 -1.53
CA THR A 63 7.42 -6.30 -2.57
C THR A 63 8.17 -4.99 -2.45
N TYR A 64 8.78 -4.56 -3.54
CA TYR A 64 9.51 -3.31 -3.62
C TYR A 64 8.58 -2.28 -4.22
N ASN A 65 8.19 -1.31 -3.42
CA ASN A 65 7.41 -0.18 -3.89
C ASN A 65 8.32 0.81 -4.61
N ASP A 66 7.71 1.70 -5.38
CA ASP A 66 8.47 2.70 -6.14
C ASP A 66 9.40 3.49 -5.21
N SER A 67 10.64 3.65 -5.70
CA SER A 67 11.64 4.50 -5.04
C SER A 67 11.83 5.76 -5.87
N TRP A 68 11.92 6.89 -5.20
CA TRP A 68 12.04 8.17 -5.90
C TRP A 68 13.19 9.01 -5.37
N LEU A 69 13.86 9.68 -6.30
CA LEU A 69 14.90 10.66 -6.00
C LEU A 69 14.24 12.00 -5.70
N GLN A 70 14.60 12.60 -4.58
CA GLN A 70 14.09 13.90 -4.17
C GLN A 70 15.25 14.83 -3.84
N GLN A 71 15.13 16.11 -4.19
CA GLN A 71 16.10 17.10 -3.76
C GLN A 71 16.06 17.25 -2.24
N ASN A 72 17.22 17.37 -1.59
CA ASN A 72 17.28 17.63 -0.15
C ASN A 72 16.79 19.05 0.17
N ASP A 73 16.48 19.33 1.43
CA ASP A 73 15.91 20.63 1.85
C ASP A 73 16.84 21.80 1.56
N GLU A 74 18.14 21.58 1.54
CA GLU A 74 19.18 22.58 1.26
C GLU A 74 19.39 22.80 -0.24
N MET A 75 18.76 21.99 -1.09
CA MET A 75 18.90 22.01 -2.55
C MET A 75 20.35 21.84 -3.04
N THR A 76 21.19 21.15 -2.25
CA THR A 76 22.60 20.90 -2.55
C THR A 76 22.87 19.48 -3.04
N GLY A 77 21.89 18.59 -2.91
CA GLY A 77 21.97 17.19 -3.26
C GLY A 77 20.62 16.52 -3.24
N TYR A 78 20.64 15.21 -3.26
CA TYR A 78 19.42 14.40 -3.29
C TYR A 78 19.34 13.44 -2.10
N VAL A 79 18.12 13.01 -1.82
CA VAL A 79 17.79 11.86 -1.00
C VAL A 79 16.98 10.88 -1.86
N LEU A 80 17.25 9.60 -1.74
CA LEU A 80 16.45 8.54 -2.35
C LEU A 80 15.58 7.92 -1.27
N ILE A 81 14.28 7.93 -1.47
CA ILE A 81 13.30 7.37 -0.55
C ILE A 81 12.68 6.15 -1.21
N GLY A 82 12.55 5.07 -0.47
CA GLY A 82 11.89 3.86 -0.95
C GLY A 82 11.26 3.06 0.18
N GLU A 83 10.44 2.10 -0.21
CA GLU A 83 9.68 1.26 0.71
C GLU A 83 9.71 -0.20 0.26
N ILE A 84 9.88 -1.09 1.22
CA ILE A 84 9.83 -2.53 1.04
C ILE A 84 8.75 -3.07 1.96
N VAL A 85 7.85 -3.89 1.41
CA VAL A 85 6.81 -4.58 2.19
C VAL A 85 7.13 -6.08 2.21
N SER A 86 7.21 -6.63 3.41
CA SER A 86 7.43 -8.06 3.61
C SER A 86 6.10 -8.81 3.76
N SER A 87 6.05 -10.05 3.31
CA SER A 87 4.85 -10.90 3.39
C SER A 87 4.52 -11.40 4.80
N ASP A 88 5.45 -11.29 5.73
CA ASP A 88 5.32 -11.61 7.16
C ASP A 88 6.34 -10.75 7.91
N TYR A 89 6.32 -10.80 9.25
CA TYR A 89 7.25 -10.06 10.09
C TYR A 89 8.70 -10.21 9.61
N ALA A 90 9.38 -9.12 9.35
CA ALA A 90 10.81 -9.09 9.07
C ALA A 90 11.52 -8.20 10.09
N GLU A 91 12.60 -8.70 10.68
CA GLU A 91 13.37 -7.93 11.65
C GLU A 91 14.09 -6.77 10.97
N GLY A 92 13.99 -5.55 11.51
CA GLY A 92 14.64 -4.37 10.95
C GLY A 92 16.13 -4.56 10.71
N SER A 93 16.84 -5.16 11.66
CA SER A 93 18.27 -5.48 11.52
C SER A 93 18.60 -6.43 10.35
N TYR A 94 17.66 -7.31 9.98
CA TYR A 94 17.77 -8.14 8.78
C TYR A 94 17.64 -7.29 7.52
N MET A 95 16.68 -6.36 7.50
CA MET A 95 16.47 -5.46 6.37
C MET A 95 17.70 -4.57 6.13
N GLU A 96 18.23 -3.98 7.18
CA GLU A 96 19.37 -3.07 7.14
C GLU A 96 20.65 -3.73 6.62
N ARG A 97 20.98 -4.94 7.11
CA ARG A 97 22.20 -5.65 6.71
C ARG A 97 22.23 -6.13 5.27
N ASN A 98 21.07 -6.30 4.66
CA ASN A 98 20.94 -6.89 3.33
C ASN A 98 20.75 -5.85 2.21
N LEU A 99 20.74 -4.56 2.52
CA LEU A 99 20.84 -3.49 1.54
C LEU A 99 22.31 -3.07 1.39
N LYS A 100 22.81 -3.10 0.15
CA LYS A 100 24.12 -2.55 -0.22
C LYS A 100 23.94 -1.44 -1.23
N ILE A 101 24.70 -0.37 -1.05
CA ILE A 101 24.67 0.80 -1.94
C ILE A 101 26.05 0.99 -2.55
N SER A 102 26.07 1.24 -3.85
CA SER A 102 27.28 1.54 -4.62
C SER A 102 27.01 2.66 -5.63
N GLY A 103 28.08 3.20 -6.21
CA GLY A 103 28.00 4.33 -7.16
C GLY A 103 28.24 5.70 -6.54
N ALA A 104 28.01 5.89 -5.24
CA ALA A 104 28.33 7.13 -4.53
C ALA A 104 29.08 6.83 -3.22
N ALA A 105 30.06 7.67 -2.90
CA ALA A 105 30.78 7.61 -1.63
C ALA A 105 30.09 8.49 -0.59
N GLY A 106 30.13 8.06 0.68
CA GLY A 106 29.62 8.86 1.80
C GLY A 106 28.10 8.89 1.93
N THR A 107 27.37 8.04 1.20
CA THR A 107 25.93 7.87 1.42
C THR A 107 25.66 7.28 2.79
N ASP A 108 24.63 7.77 3.46
CA ASP A 108 24.08 7.22 4.69
C ASP A 108 22.68 6.65 4.43
N VAL A 109 22.30 5.64 5.18
CA VAL A 109 20.98 5.02 5.07
C VAL A 109 20.27 5.10 6.41
N LYS A 110 19.10 5.70 6.39
CA LYS A 110 18.19 5.73 7.54
C LYS A 110 17.00 4.82 7.28
N TRP A 111 16.65 4.03 8.27
CA TRP A 111 15.52 3.14 8.19
C TRP A 111 14.43 3.51 9.19
N THR A 112 13.20 3.25 8.79
CA THR A 112 12.02 3.28 9.65
C THR A 112 11.24 2.00 9.41
N HIS A 113 10.99 1.26 10.48
CA HIS A 113 10.25 -0.01 10.42
C HIS A 113 8.93 0.14 11.14
N SER A 114 7.86 -0.41 10.55
CA SER A 114 6.55 -0.48 11.21
C SER A 114 6.60 -1.40 12.44
N GLU A 115 5.74 -1.17 13.42
CA GLU A 115 5.68 -1.98 14.64
C GLU A 115 5.33 -3.44 14.38
N ASP A 116 4.55 -3.71 13.33
CA ASP A 116 4.21 -5.06 12.89
C ASP A 116 5.32 -5.75 12.08
N GLY A 117 6.40 -5.02 11.75
CA GLY A 117 7.54 -5.52 10.98
C GLY A 117 7.20 -5.92 9.54
N LEU A 118 6.16 -5.33 8.96
CA LEU A 118 5.73 -5.60 7.59
C LEU A 118 6.19 -4.53 6.60
N THR A 119 6.32 -3.29 7.04
CA THR A 119 6.70 -2.16 6.18
C THR A 119 8.03 -1.58 6.64
N HIS A 120 8.94 -1.42 5.67
CA HIS A 120 10.31 -0.96 5.91
C HIS A 120 10.63 0.16 4.95
N GLN A 121 10.68 1.38 5.45
CA GLN A 121 11.06 2.56 4.66
C GLN A 121 12.55 2.83 4.81
N TYR A 122 13.22 3.14 3.71
CA TYR A 122 14.61 3.56 3.72
C TYR A 122 14.78 4.91 3.05
N THR A 123 15.72 5.68 3.56
CA THR A 123 16.14 6.96 3.00
C THR A 123 17.65 6.94 2.85
N VAL A 124 18.13 7.01 1.61
CA VAL A 124 19.55 7.15 1.31
C VAL A 124 19.86 8.63 1.21
N GLY A 125 20.66 9.14 2.10
CA GLY A 125 21.11 10.53 2.16
C GLY A 125 22.46 10.74 1.49
N ASN A 126 22.90 12.01 1.48
CA ASN A 126 24.20 12.46 0.97
C ASN A 126 24.48 12.07 -0.49
N ILE A 127 23.45 12.04 -1.32
CA ILE A 127 23.59 11.84 -2.77
C ILE A 127 23.95 13.19 -3.40
N VAL A 128 25.24 13.42 -3.67
CA VAL A 128 25.73 14.70 -4.17
C VAL A 128 25.97 14.63 -5.69
N PRO A 129 25.37 15.53 -6.49
CA PRO A 129 25.64 15.61 -7.92
C PRO A 129 27.13 15.91 -8.20
N ARG A 130 27.69 15.25 -9.19
CA ARG A 130 29.07 15.50 -9.63
C ARG A 130 29.12 16.58 -10.71
N GLY A 131 30.27 17.28 -10.82
CA GLY A 131 30.39 18.47 -11.68
C GLY A 131 30.33 18.18 -13.19
N ASP A 132 30.88 17.08 -13.63
CA ASP A 132 31.15 16.87 -15.06
C ASP A 132 30.21 15.86 -15.74
N GLU A 133 29.77 14.81 -15.01
CA GLU A 133 28.90 13.77 -15.53
C GLU A 133 27.89 13.31 -14.47
N GLY A 134 26.71 12.87 -14.92
CA GLY A 134 25.77 12.12 -14.08
C GLY A 134 26.38 10.76 -13.71
N TYR A 135 25.81 10.10 -12.73
CA TYR A 135 26.22 8.76 -12.33
C TYR A 135 25.05 7.92 -11.88
N THR A 136 25.23 6.60 -11.92
CA THR A 136 24.23 5.65 -11.48
C THR A 136 24.49 5.27 -10.02
N LEU A 137 23.50 5.48 -9.18
CA LEU A 137 23.43 4.92 -7.84
C LEU A 137 22.81 3.52 -7.93
N THR A 138 23.47 2.51 -7.39
CA THR A 138 22.99 1.13 -7.42
C THR A 138 22.67 0.67 -6.01
N LEU A 139 21.45 0.18 -5.81
CA LEU A 139 20.97 -0.45 -4.58
C LEU A 139 20.79 -1.94 -4.83
N ASP A 140 21.56 -2.76 -4.14
CA ASP A 140 21.45 -4.21 -4.19
C ASP A 140 20.70 -4.71 -2.95
N PHE A 141 19.52 -5.20 -3.16
CA PHE A 141 18.68 -5.84 -2.14
C PHE A 141 19.01 -7.33 -2.10
N ASN A 142 19.83 -7.73 -1.12
CA ASN A 142 20.32 -9.11 -0.98
C ASN A 142 19.42 -9.94 -0.05
N TYR A 143 18.11 -9.84 -0.25
CA TYR A 143 17.15 -10.71 0.41
C TYR A 143 17.06 -12.07 -0.32
N ASP A 144 16.14 -12.93 0.05
CA ASP A 144 15.97 -14.27 -0.55
C ASP A 144 15.85 -14.24 -2.07
N GLU A 145 15.15 -13.23 -2.62
CA GLU A 145 15.12 -12.90 -4.03
C GLU A 145 15.91 -11.61 -4.23
N LYS A 146 17.09 -11.74 -4.85
CA LYS A 146 17.94 -10.59 -5.09
C LYS A 146 17.30 -9.65 -6.11
N GLN A 147 17.29 -8.38 -5.79
CA GLN A 147 16.85 -7.32 -6.69
C GLN A 147 17.86 -6.19 -6.69
N THR A 148 18.05 -5.57 -7.84
CA THR A 148 18.91 -4.40 -8.02
C THR A 148 18.09 -3.25 -8.57
N LEU A 149 18.18 -2.11 -7.92
CA LEU A 149 17.61 -0.84 -8.37
C LEU A 149 18.76 0.06 -8.83
N GLN A 150 18.63 0.61 -10.03
CA GLN A 150 19.53 1.62 -10.57
C GLN A 150 18.81 2.96 -10.66
N VAL A 151 19.43 3.99 -10.09
CA VAL A 151 18.89 5.36 -10.06
C VAL A 151 19.91 6.29 -10.67
N GLU A 152 19.53 6.96 -11.74
CA GLU A 152 20.38 7.97 -12.38
C GLU A 152 20.37 9.26 -11.55
N VAL A 153 21.56 9.70 -11.17
CA VAL A 153 21.79 10.98 -10.49
C VAL A 153 22.31 11.97 -11.52
N PRO A 154 21.58 13.06 -11.81
CA PRO A 154 22.02 14.04 -12.81
C PRO A 154 23.30 14.74 -12.34
N ARG A 155 24.05 15.27 -13.30
CA ARG A 155 25.22 16.10 -12.99
C ARG A 155 24.79 17.39 -12.28
N LYS A 156 25.75 18.00 -11.62
CA LYS A 156 25.57 19.33 -11.04
C LYS A 156 25.21 20.32 -12.17
N ASP A 157 24.28 21.21 -11.90
CA ASP A 157 23.80 22.22 -12.84
C ASP A 157 23.06 21.67 -14.09
N GLU A 158 22.56 20.45 -14.05
CA GLU A 158 21.67 19.92 -15.08
C GLU A 158 20.20 20.02 -14.64
N TYR A 159 19.41 20.75 -15.44
CA TYR A 159 17.98 20.72 -15.28
C TYR A 159 17.42 19.51 -16.00
N ALA A 160 16.98 18.54 -15.23
CA ALA A 160 16.49 17.26 -15.71
C ALA A 160 15.24 16.82 -14.97
N VAL A 161 14.46 15.93 -15.57
CA VAL A 161 13.45 15.16 -14.84
C VAL A 161 14.16 14.05 -14.07
N ILE A 162 13.94 13.98 -12.78
CA ILE A 162 14.59 13.00 -11.89
C ILE A 162 13.64 11.90 -11.43
N ASP A 163 12.32 12.14 -11.52
CA ASP A 163 11.32 11.15 -11.15
C ASP A 163 9.96 11.46 -11.76
N HIS A 164 9.12 10.43 -11.92
CA HIS A 164 7.70 10.55 -12.23
C HIS A 164 6.89 9.46 -11.52
N SER A 165 5.72 9.84 -11.02
CA SER A 165 4.85 8.94 -10.26
C SER A 165 3.38 9.27 -10.46
N VAL A 166 2.49 8.43 -9.93
CA VAL A 166 1.04 8.68 -9.89
C VAL A 166 0.58 8.86 -8.45
N ASN A 167 -0.09 9.97 -8.19
CA ASN A 167 -0.93 10.09 -7.01
C ASN A 167 -2.35 9.58 -7.37
N PRO A 168 -2.86 8.53 -6.73
CA PRO A 168 -4.16 7.96 -7.08
C PRO A 168 -5.35 8.77 -6.57
N ASP A 169 -5.19 9.57 -5.50
CA ASP A 169 -6.28 10.36 -4.91
C ASP A 169 -5.76 11.64 -4.21
N PRO A 170 -6.02 12.82 -4.78
CA PRO A 170 -6.61 13.05 -6.10
C PRO A 170 -5.69 12.55 -7.22
N LEU A 171 -6.31 12.00 -8.30
CA LEU A 171 -5.51 11.49 -9.41
C LEU A 171 -4.68 12.61 -10.04
N ALA A 172 -3.36 12.44 -9.97
CA ALA A 172 -2.38 13.33 -10.57
C ALA A 172 -1.15 12.56 -11.03
N ILE A 173 -0.61 12.93 -12.18
CA ILE A 173 0.73 12.52 -12.58
C ILE A 173 1.67 13.56 -12.00
N VAL A 174 2.67 13.13 -11.24
CA VAL A 174 3.66 13.98 -10.61
C VAL A 174 4.98 13.80 -11.33
N VAL A 175 5.55 14.88 -11.82
CA VAL A 175 6.87 14.89 -12.46
C VAL A 175 7.80 15.73 -11.61
N THR A 176 8.88 15.15 -11.13
CA THR A 176 9.85 15.82 -10.26
C THR A 176 11.10 16.19 -11.04
N PHE A 177 11.53 17.43 -10.93
CA PHE A 177 12.70 17.97 -11.61
C PHE A 177 13.87 18.16 -10.63
N SER A 178 15.08 18.22 -11.18
CA SER A 178 16.32 18.46 -10.41
C SER A 178 16.40 19.85 -9.77
N GLU A 179 15.64 20.82 -10.30
CA GLU A 179 15.55 22.19 -9.77
C GLU A 179 14.11 22.68 -9.76
N PRO A 180 13.80 23.74 -8.98
CA PRO A 180 12.48 24.35 -9.00
C PRO A 180 12.08 24.85 -10.37
N ILE A 181 10.83 24.63 -10.70
CA ILE A 181 10.22 25.05 -11.96
C ILE A 181 9.91 26.54 -11.90
N ARG A 182 10.13 27.26 -13.01
CA ARG A 182 9.72 28.67 -13.11
C ARG A 182 8.22 28.78 -13.02
N GLN A 183 7.74 29.62 -12.12
CA GLN A 183 6.33 29.99 -12.01
C GLN A 183 5.87 30.77 -13.27
N ASN A 184 4.58 30.71 -13.58
CA ASN A 184 3.95 31.51 -14.64
C ASN A 184 4.45 31.22 -16.07
N GLN A 185 4.91 29.99 -16.37
CA GLN A 185 5.12 29.54 -17.75
C GLN A 185 3.89 28.76 -18.27
N ASP A 186 3.64 28.84 -19.58
CA ASP A 186 2.55 28.10 -20.21
C ASP A 186 2.91 26.62 -20.37
N LEU A 187 2.75 25.87 -19.31
CA LEU A 187 3.05 24.44 -19.28
C LEU A 187 2.09 23.61 -20.15
N LYS A 188 0.90 24.09 -20.41
CA LYS A 188 -0.10 23.36 -21.18
C LYS A 188 0.36 23.06 -22.59
N ASN A 189 1.07 23.98 -23.22
CA ASN A 189 1.61 23.82 -24.56
C ASN A 189 2.97 23.06 -24.58
N LEU A 190 3.59 22.89 -23.42
CA LEU A 190 4.88 22.19 -23.28
C LEU A 190 4.70 20.72 -22.85
N ILE A 191 3.48 20.29 -22.58
CA ILE A 191 3.17 18.91 -22.16
C ILE A 191 2.27 18.28 -23.20
N ARG A 192 2.64 17.09 -23.65
CA ARG A 192 1.78 16.23 -24.50
C ARG A 192 1.25 15.10 -23.65
N PHE A 193 -0.06 15.01 -23.60
CA PHE A 193 -0.80 13.95 -22.94
C PHE A 193 -2.08 13.71 -23.77
N ASP A 194 -2.52 12.49 -23.87
CA ASP A 194 -3.62 12.06 -24.76
C ASP A 194 -5.01 12.44 -24.24
N THR A 195 -5.11 13.04 -23.07
CA THR A 195 -6.36 13.54 -22.49
C THR A 195 -6.23 15.01 -22.07
N LYS A 196 -7.35 15.69 -21.91
CA LYS A 196 -7.37 17.06 -21.38
C LYS A 196 -6.91 17.08 -19.92
N PHE A 197 -6.12 18.03 -19.55
CA PHE A 197 -5.53 18.15 -18.23
C PHE A 197 -5.39 19.59 -17.76
N ARG A 198 -5.20 19.73 -16.46
CA ARG A 198 -4.76 20.97 -15.78
C ARG A 198 -3.41 20.71 -15.15
N THR A 199 -2.65 21.77 -14.92
CA THR A 199 -1.33 21.68 -14.28
C THR A 199 -1.26 22.54 -13.03
N SER A 200 -0.44 22.13 -12.09
CA SER A 200 -0.02 22.91 -10.93
C SER A 200 1.47 22.66 -10.70
N VAL A 201 2.15 23.67 -10.17
CA VAL A 201 3.57 23.59 -9.84
C VAL A 201 3.76 23.88 -8.37
N ASP A 202 4.46 23.00 -7.68
CA ASP A 202 4.94 23.21 -6.33
C ASP A 202 6.45 22.95 -6.28
N LYS A 203 7.23 24.03 -6.14
CA LYS A 203 8.70 23.99 -6.20
C LYS A 203 9.22 23.28 -7.45
N ASN A 204 9.82 22.10 -7.29
CA ASN A 204 10.37 21.27 -8.37
C ASN A 204 9.42 20.16 -8.86
N ARG A 205 8.16 20.16 -8.39
CA ARG A 205 7.14 19.18 -8.77
C ARG A 205 6.10 19.79 -9.69
N LEU A 206 5.85 19.12 -10.80
CA LEU A 206 4.79 19.40 -11.75
C LEU A 206 3.68 18.38 -11.54
N TYR A 207 2.50 18.85 -11.24
CA TYR A 207 1.31 18.02 -11.13
C TYR A 207 0.47 18.19 -12.40
N ILE A 208 0.14 17.07 -13.03
CA ILE A 208 -0.73 17.00 -14.21
C ILE A 208 -2.02 16.28 -13.77
N TYR A 209 -3.13 17.02 -13.74
CA TYR A 209 -4.44 16.51 -13.34
C TYR A 209 -5.29 16.25 -14.58
N PRO A 210 -5.56 15.00 -14.95
CA PRO A 210 -6.50 14.68 -16.03
C PRO A 210 -7.90 15.21 -15.72
N GLU A 211 -8.56 15.87 -16.68
CA GLU A 211 -9.95 16.35 -16.51
C GLU A 211 -10.95 15.18 -16.47
N ALA A 212 -10.75 14.17 -17.29
CA ALA A 212 -11.35 12.86 -17.13
C ALA A 212 -10.48 11.99 -16.23
N ARG A 213 -10.99 10.86 -15.76
CA ARG A 213 -10.17 9.89 -15.01
C ARG A 213 -9.83 8.70 -15.92
N PRO A 214 -8.83 8.84 -16.81
CA PRO A 214 -8.41 7.77 -17.69
C PRO A 214 -7.75 6.65 -16.85
N THR A 215 -7.76 5.45 -17.40
CA THR A 215 -7.18 4.26 -16.76
C THR A 215 -6.30 3.51 -17.75
N GLY A 216 -5.32 2.76 -17.27
CA GLY A 216 -4.42 2.01 -18.13
C GLY A 216 -3.16 2.78 -18.48
N ALA A 217 -2.45 2.30 -19.50
CA ALA A 217 -1.17 2.86 -19.91
C ALA A 217 -1.35 4.10 -20.79
N HIS A 218 -0.68 5.18 -20.41
CA HIS A 218 -0.70 6.47 -21.12
C HIS A 218 0.71 6.99 -21.32
N SER A 219 0.95 7.62 -22.47
CA SER A 219 2.22 8.29 -22.75
C SER A 219 2.14 9.77 -22.39
N VAL A 220 3.17 10.25 -21.71
CA VAL A 220 3.34 11.66 -21.35
C VAL A 220 4.68 12.15 -21.85
N THR A 221 4.70 13.32 -22.49
CA THR A 221 5.94 13.97 -22.91
C THR A 221 6.03 15.35 -22.32
N ILE A 222 7.12 15.62 -21.63
CA ILE A 222 7.49 16.94 -21.13
C ILE A 222 8.44 17.57 -22.15
N GLY A 223 8.05 18.68 -22.73
CA GLY A 223 8.83 19.40 -23.74
C GLY A 223 10.11 20.00 -23.14
N ARG A 224 11.18 20.00 -23.93
CA ARG A 224 12.49 20.56 -23.53
C ARG A 224 12.44 22.04 -23.13
N ASP A 225 11.42 22.78 -23.56
CA ASP A 225 11.29 24.21 -23.30
C ASP A 225 10.68 24.53 -21.93
N VAL A 226 10.44 23.51 -21.08
CA VAL A 226 10.14 23.73 -19.66
C VAL A 226 11.38 24.33 -18.99
N VAL A 227 11.20 25.44 -18.29
CA VAL A 227 12.30 26.27 -17.77
C VAL A 227 12.35 26.21 -16.25
N SER A 228 13.55 26.03 -15.68
CA SER A 228 13.78 26.12 -14.25
C SER A 228 13.65 27.58 -13.73
N LYS A 229 13.54 27.75 -12.42
CA LYS A 229 13.57 29.07 -11.77
C LYS A 229 14.82 29.87 -12.16
N ASN A 230 15.94 29.18 -12.38
CA ASN A 230 17.23 29.77 -12.74
C ASN A 230 17.38 30.02 -14.25
N GLY A 231 16.40 29.68 -15.07
CA GLY A 231 16.40 29.91 -16.50
C GLY A 231 16.97 28.79 -17.36
N GLN A 232 17.32 27.67 -16.75
CA GLN A 232 17.80 26.49 -17.48
C GLN A 232 16.64 25.76 -18.16
N LYS A 233 16.89 25.15 -19.31
CA LYS A 233 15.95 24.30 -20.04
C LYS A 233 16.38 22.84 -19.95
N LEU A 234 15.43 21.92 -20.14
CA LEU A 234 15.76 20.51 -20.31
C LEU A 234 16.65 20.36 -21.56
N LYS A 235 17.62 19.45 -21.49
CA LYS A 235 18.51 19.11 -22.62
C LYS A 235 17.73 18.61 -23.82
N GLU A 236 16.75 17.74 -23.53
CA GLU A 236 15.82 17.15 -24.49
C GLU A 236 14.43 16.98 -23.89
N SER A 237 13.46 16.67 -24.74
CA SER A 237 12.11 16.34 -24.26
C SER A 237 12.13 15.00 -23.53
N TYR A 238 11.47 14.94 -22.38
CA TYR A 238 11.38 13.73 -21.59
C TYR A 238 10.04 13.02 -21.83
N SER A 239 10.10 11.78 -22.30
CA SER A 239 8.91 10.97 -22.59
C SER A 239 8.90 9.71 -21.73
N PHE A 240 7.74 9.39 -21.15
CA PHE A 240 7.56 8.20 -20.33
C PHE A 240 6.16 7.64 -20.51
N THR A 241 5.99 6.37 -20.16
CA THR A 241 4.68 5.70 -20.09
C THR A 241 4.32 5.49 -18.63
N ILE A 242 3.08 5.84 -18.27
CA ILE A 242 2.59 5.69 -16.92
C ILE A 242 1.27 4.92 -16.92
N THR A 243 1.07 4.05 -15.94
CA THR A 243 -0.18 3.32 -15.77
C THR A 243 -1.06 4.03 -14.74
N LEU A 244 -2.19 4.56 -15.21
CA LEU A 244 -3.16 5.22 -14.35
C LEU A 244 -4.11 4.19 -13.73
N PRO A 245 -4.28 4.18 -12.40
CA PRO A 245 -5.08 3.19 -11.71
C PRO A 245 -6.58 3.43 -11.90
N SER A 246 -7.34 2.36 -12.03
CA SER A 246 -8.79 2.41 -11.90
C SER A 246 -9.17 2.63 -10.43
N ARG A 247 -10.34 3.22 -10.18
CA ARG A 247 -10.89 3.25 -8.82
C ARG A 247 -11.19 1.84 -8.36
N THR A 248 -10.81 1.52 -7.14
CA THR A 248 -11.20 0.27 -6.51
C THR A 248 -12.73 0.18 -6.45
N PRO A 249 -13.32 -0.92 -6.93
CA PRO A 249 -14.76 -1.13 -6.83
C PRO A 249 -15.22 -1.03 -5.38
N SER A 250 -16.20 -0.20 -5.10
CA SER A 250 -16.74 -0.01 -3.75
C SER A 250 -18.20 0.36 -3.76
N ILE A 251 -18.91 -0.04 -2.72
CA ILE A 251 -20.27 0.42 -2.42
C ILE A 251 -20.28 0.86 -0.98
N ARG A 252 -20.74 2.07 -0.71
CA ARG A 252 -20.85 2.60 0.65
C ARG A 252 -22.10 3.45 0.81
N PHE A 253 -22.71 3.41 1.98
CA PHE A 253 -23.74 4.37 2.33
C PHE A 253 -23.11 5.75 2.61
N THR A 254 -23.72 6.82 2.08
CA THR A 254 -23.23 8.18 2.26
C THR A 254 -23.76 8.84 3.53
N GLY A 255 -24.85 8.32 4.09
CA GLY A 255 -25.43 8.77 5.36
C GLY A 255 -24.69 8.21 6.57
N LYS A 256 -24.50 9.02 7.60
CA LYS A 256 -24.06 8.57 8.93
C LYS A 256 -25.27 8.41 9.82
N GLY A 257 -25.33 7.30 10.57
CA GLY A 257 -26.37 7.03 11.55
C GLY A 257 -27.23 5.82 11.21
N SER A 258 -27.78 5.21 12.25
CA SER A 258 -28.54 3.97 12.21
C SER A 258 -30.05 4.19 12.22
N ILE A 259 -30.51 5.46 12.29
CA ILE A 259 -31.94 5.81 12.42
C ILE A 259 -32.34 6.66 11.23
N LEU A 260 -33.33 6.18 10.49
CA LEU A 260 -34.03 6.97 9.49
C LEU A 260 -35.25 7.65 10.13
N PRO A 261 -35.39 8.99 9.99
CA PRO A 261 -36.58 9.67 10.44
C PRO A 261 -37.83 9.13 9.70
N SER A 262 -38.93 8.96 10.40
CA SER A 262 -40.20 8.58 9.79
C SER A 262 -40.72 9.77 8.96
N SER A 263 -40.34 9.81 7.70
CA SER A 263 -40.87 10.74 6.70
C SER A 263 -41.54 9.98 5.57
N ASN A 264 -42.33 10.67 4.78
CA ASN A 264 -43.02 10.07 3.63
C ASN A 264 -42.02 9.57 2.54
N ASP A 265 -40.75 9.93 2.64
CA ASP A 265 -39.71 9.55 1.68
C ASP A 265 -38.50 8.99 2.45
N MET A 266 -38.58 7.72 2.81
CA MET A 266 -37.49 7.01 3.47
C MET A 266 -36.53 6.49 2.39
N SER A 267 -35.49 7.27 2.08
CA SER A 267 -34.45 6.89 1.12
C SER A 267 -33.10 6.70 1.82
N LEU A 268 -32.37 5.67 1.41
CA LEU A 268 -30.98 5.41 1.79
C LEU A 268 -30.10 5.74 0.61
N LEU A 269 -29.30 6.77 0.75
CA LEU A 269 -28.33 7.16 -0.28
C LEU A 269 -27.05 6.33 -0.15
N PHE A 270 -26.57 5.82 -1.27
CA PHE A 270 -25.30 5.13 -1.34
C PHE A 270 -24.51 5.56 -2.55
N GLU A 271 -23.21 5.44 -2.48
CA GLU A 271 -22.26 5.66 -3.56
C GLU A 271 -21.74 4.30 -4.03
N ALA A 272 -21.74 4.07 -5.34
CA ALA A 272 -21.16 2.89 -5.95
C ALA A 272 -20.09 3.30 -6.96
N VAL A 273 -18.94 2.65 -6.91
CA VAL A 273 -17.82 2.87 -7.80
C VAL A 273 -17.51 1.56 -8.51
N ASN A 274 -17.45 1.59 -9.85
CA ASN A 274 -17.10 0.44 -10.71
C ASN A 274 -17.98 -0.81 -10.51
N TYR A 275 -19.23 -0.63 -10.10
CA TYR A 275 -20.25 -1.68 -10.08
C TYR A 275 -21.41 -1.30 -11.01
N GLN A 276 -21.84 -2.24 -11.82
CA GLN A 276 -23.01 -2.06 -12.69
C GLN A 276 -24.31 -2.42 -11.98
N LYS A 277 -24.24 -3.32 -11.01
CA LYS A 277 -25.39 -3.84 -10.27
C LYS A 277 -25.07 -3.97 -8.79
N ALA A 278 -26.06 -3.70 -7.97
CA ALA A 278 -26.00 -3.94 -6.52
C ALA A 278 -27.17 -4.81 -6.07
N ARG A 279 -26.89 -5.87 -5.31
CA ARG A 279 -27.94 -6.65 -4.66
C ARG A 279 -28.28 -6.00 -3.33
N VAL A 280 -29.53 -5.60 -3.17
CA VAL A 280 -30.04 -5.00 -1.93
C VAL A 280 -30.94 -6.01 -1.23
N ARG A 281 -30.58 -6.35 0.01
CA ARG A 281 -31.35 -7.24 0.84
C ARG A 281 -31.81 -6.50 2.10
N VAL A 282 -33.11 -6.39 2.28
CA VAL A 282 -33.72 -5.80 3.47
C VAL A 282 -34.19 -6.93 4.38
N ARG A 283 -33.76 -6.86 5.63
CA ARG A 283 -34.12 -7.82 6.68
C ARG A 283 -34.88 -7.14 7.79
N LYS A 284 -35.92 -7.80 8.31
CA LYS A 284 -36.66 -7.37 9.48
C LYS A 284 -36.24 -8.18 10.70
N ILE A 285 -35.73 -7.49 11.71
CA ILE A 285 -35.51 -8.07 13.04
C ILE A 285 -36.80 -7.92 13.83
N PHE A 286 -37.28 -9.01 14.40
CA PHE A 286 -38.52 -8.97 15.20
C PHE A 286 -38.23 -8.45 16.60
N ALA A 287 -39.25 -7.80 17.24
CA ALA A 287 -39.09 -7.18 18.53
C ALA A 287 -38.63 -8.17 19.63
N ASN A 288 -39.09 -9.42 19.56
CA ASN A 288 -38.68 -10.48 20.48
C ASN A 288 -37.25 -10.98 20.29
N ASN A 289 -36.60 -10.64 19.14
CA ASN A 289 -35.22 -11.04 18.83
C ASN A 289 -34.24 -9.87 18.99
N LEU A 290 -34.70 -8.68 19.34
CA LEU A 290 -33.82 -7.50 19.48
C LEU A 290 -32.73 -7.70 20.52
N LEU A 291 -33.07 -8.33 21.67
CA LEU A 291 -32.07 -8.60 22.69
C LEU A 291 -30.94 -9.52 22.18
N GLN A 292 -31.32 -10.58 21.48
CA GLN A 292 -30.33 -11.51 20.88
C GLN A 292 -29.49 -10.85 19.79
N PHE A 293 -30.10 -9.97 19.00
CA PHE A 293 -29.39 -9.20 17.99
C PHE A 293 -28.28 -8.34 18.62
N PHE A 294 -28.64 -7.57 19.68
CA PHE A 294 -27.69 -6.69 20.36
C PHE A 294 -26.69 -7.39 21.27
N GLN A 295 -26.81 -8.67 21.52
CA GLN A 295 -25.76 -9.45 22.18
C GLN A 295 -24.48 -9.62 21.33
N GLN A 296 -24.64 -9.54 20.03
CA GLN A 296 -23.52 -9.80 19.07
C GLN A 296 -23.26 -8.66 18.09
N ASN A 297 -24.11 -7.65 18.07
CA ASN A 297 -24.05 -6.56 17.11
C ASN A 297 -24.24 -5.20 17.78
N TYR A 298 -23.56 -4.17 17.29
CA TYR A 298 -23.75 -2.79 17.69
C TYR A 298 -24.43 -2.00 16.58
N TYR A 299 -25.02 -0.84 16.91
CA TYR A 299 -25.75 -0.01 15.94
C TYR A 299 -24.90 0.49 14.76
N ASP A 300 -23.59 0.65 14.97
CA ASP A 300 -22.66 1.20 13.97
C ASP A 300 -21.76 0.15 13.35
N ASP A 301 -22.07 -1.15 13.53
CA ASP A 301 -21.31 -2.23 12.90
C ASP A 301 -21.47 -2.19 11.37
N GLN A 302 -20.35 -2.33 10.66
CA GLN A 302 -20.35 -2.48 9.21
C GLN A 302 -20.82 -3.88 8.78
N TYR A 303 -20.64 -4.87 9.65
CA TYR A 303 -21.02 -6.26 9.42
C TYR A 303 -21.79 -6.81 10.61
N TYR A 304 -23.00 -7.24 10.36
CA TYR A 304 -23.83 -7.84 11.39
C TYR A 304 -23.72 -9.36 11.35
N SER A 305 -23.39 -9.97 12.47
CA SER A 305 -23.30 -11.41 12.61
C SER A 305 -24.67 -12.04 12.95
N SER A 306 -24.82 -13.33 12.64
CA SER A 306 -25.98 -14.15 13.04
C SER A 306 -27.36 -13.63 12.55
N MET A 307 -27.37 -12.83 11.49
CA MET A 307 -28.60 -12.24 10.95
C MET A 307 -29.65 -13.28 10.52
N ASP A 308 -29.23 -14.46 10.10
CA ASP A 308 -30.16 -15.53 9.66
C ASP A 308 -30.98 -16.12 10.81
N TYR A 309 -30.50 -16.02 12.06
CA TYR A 309 -31.17 -16.55 13.23
C TYR A 309 -32.13 -15.57 13.85
N VAL A 310 -31.91 -14.27 13.72
CA VAL A 310 -32.67 -13.23 14.42
C VAL A 310 -33.57 -12.40 13.51
N SER A 311 -33.45 -12.58 12.19
CA SER A 311 -34.14 -11.76 11.18
C SER A 311 -34.77 -12.56 10.06
N ARG A 312 -35.73 -11.95 9.36
CA ARG A 312 -36.31 -12.48 8.13
C ARG A 312 -36.04 -11.52 6.97
N VAL A 313 -35.68 -12.07 5.80
CA VAL A 313 -35.57 -11.29 4.56
C VAL A 313 -36.97 -10.85 4.15
N VAL A 314 -37.21 -9.56 4.05
CA VAL A 314 -38.48 -8.95 3.62
C VAL A 314 -38.40 -8.44 2.17
N ARG A 315 -37.20 -8.13 1.69
CA ARG A 315 -36.96 -7.77 0.31
C ARG A 315 -35.56 -8.21 -0.10
N ASP A 316 -35.45 -8.79 -1.29
CA ASP A 316 -34.18 -9.15 -1.93
C ASP A 316 -34.32 -8.76 -3.40
N THR A 317 -33.55 -7.80 -3.86
CA THR A 317 -33.66 -7.26 -5.21
C THR A 317 -32.28 -6.85 -5.72
N THR A 318 -32.12 -6.88 -7.03
CA THR A 318 -30.90 -6.36 -7.69
C THR A 318 -31.29 -5.04 -8.37
N ILE A 319 -30.50 -4.02 -8.09
CA ILE A 319 -30.66 -2.69 -8.68
C ILE A 319 -29.61 -2.56 -9.78
N ASP A 320 -30.03 -2.11 -10.95
CA ASP A 320 -29.13 -1.68 -12.00
C ASP A 320 -28.68 -0.25 -11.71
N LEU A 321 -27.37 -0.05 -11.61
CA LEU A 321 -26.79 1.23 -11.25
C LEU A 321 -26.53 2.13 -12.46
N GLY A 322 -26.77 1.64 -13.69
CA GLY A 322 -26.66 2.42 -14.93
C GLY A 322 -25.25 2.95 -15.21
N GLY A 323 -24.28 2.59 -14.40
CA GLY A 323 -22.90 3.04 -14.51
C GLY A 323 -22.23 2.42 -15.71
N LYS A 324 -21.74 3.26 -16.64
CA LYS A 324 -20.66 2.83 -17.52
C LYS A 324 -19.47 2.59 -16.62
N ALA A 325 -18.89 1.37 -16.65
CA ALA A 325 -17.57 1.17 -16.09
C ALA A 325 -16.68 2.30 -16.64
N SER A 326 -16.02 3.02 -15.77
CA SER A 326 -15.07 4.04 -16.22
C SER A 326 -13.96 3.31 -16.97
N THR A 327 -14.05 3.34 -18.30
CA THR A 327 -12.98 2.95 -19.22
C THR A 327 -11.85 3.93 -19.13
#